data_9a441805f578232736aa17a0e3419e48
#
_entry.id   9a441805f578232736aa17a0e3419e48
#
_cell.length_a   1.000
_cell.length_b   1.000
_cell.length_c   1.000
_cell.angle_alpha   90.00
_cell.angle_beta   90.00
_cell.angle_gamma   90.00
#
_symmetry.space_group_name_H-M   'P 1'
#
loop_
_entity.id
_entity.type
_entity.pdbx_description
1 polymer ?
#
loop_
_entity_poly.entity_id
_entity_poly.type
_entity_poly.pdbx_seq_one_letter_code
_entity_poly.pdbx_strand_id
1 'polypeptide(L)'
;MKPLDYYWRLVATALAFAAFGVCGLAFSLIVCPLASIWPHRDSKQRIIVAIIHAFVRALVAVLVRVGVMKLDVHGARALRRDAPRAAIVVANHPTWIDVVVLLSLTPRACCVVKSAHWSNPFFWGVMRAAEYVSNANPVEFVEAGARQLARGYTMIIFPEGTRSPTRNRMHAFSRGFAHMALQSGAPILPVLMDCDPPAFTKDMRWHDIPERAFHMQVNVLEPLRADELAARDETPALAARTVTSAIEAHITRHLIDYGFFKA
;
A
#
# COMPACT_ATOMS: atom_id res chain seq x y z
N MET A 1 34.96 -1.55 11.05
CA MET A 1 34.05 -0.77 11.93
C MET A 1 33.04 -0.10 11.03
N LYS A 2 31.73 -0.19 11.36
CA LYS A 2 30.69 0.52 10.60
C LYS A 2 30.78 2.02 10.84
N PRO A 3 30.50 2.89 9.85
CA PRO A 3 30.61 4.34 10.00
C PRO A 3 29.58 4.88 11.02
N LEU A 4 29.84 6.03 11.63
CA LEU A 4 28.95 6.68 12.60
C LEU A 4 27.54 6.91 12.05
N ASP A 5 27.44 7.25 10.77
CA ASP A 5 26.19 7.39 10.03
C ASP A 5 25.31 6.12 10.04
N TYR A 6 25.92 4.92 10.02
CA TYR A 6 25.18 3.66 10.16
C TYR A 6 24.46 3.57 11.52
N TYR A 7 25.17 3.88 12.61
CA TYR A 7 24.59 3.82 13.96
C TYR A 7 23.51 4.88 14.15
N TRP A 8 23.70 6.07 13.59
CA TRP A 8 22.66 7.10 13.56
C TRP A 8 21.38 6.60 12.89
N ARG A 9 21.48 6.03 11.68
CA ARG A 9 20.34 5.50 10.94
C ARG A 9 19.69 4.31 11.66
N LEU A 10 20.47 3.47 12.35
CA LEU A 10 19.94 2.38 13.16
C LEU A 10 19.07 2.91 14.31
N VAL A 11 19.56 3.89 15.05
CA VAL A 11 18.82 4.55 16.15
C VAL A 11 17.57 5.24 15.60
N ALA A 12 17.68 6.00 14.52
CA ALA A 12 16.55 6.68 13.89
C ALA A 12 15.49 5.68 13.41
N THR A 13 15.91 4.55 12.84
CA THR A 13 15.01 3.46 12.44
C THR A 13 14.32 2.84 13.65
N ALA A 14 15.05 2.55 14.73
CA ALA A 14 14.46 2.01 15.96
C ALA A 14 13.41 2.96 16.57
N LEU A 15 13.72 4.25 16.61
CA LEU A 15 12.78 5.28 17.09
C LEU A 15 11.54 5.39 16.19
N ALA A 16 11.69 5.28 14.87
CA ALA A 16 10.58 5.28 13.93
C ALA A 16 9.67 4.05 14.12
N PHE A 17 10.22 2.85 14.32
CA PHE A 17 9.45 1.65 14.64
C PHE A 17 8.74 1.76 16.00
N ALA A 18 9.44 2.27 17.02
CA ALA A 18 8.85 2.51 18.33
C ALA A 18 7.70 3.53 18.25
N ALA A 19 7.90 4.66 17.58
CA ALA A 19 6.86 5.66 17.37
C ALA A 19 5.66 5.07 16.62
N PHE A 20 5.89 4.29 15.55
CA PHE A 20 4.83 3.63 14.80
C PHE A 20 4.03 2.66 15.66
N GLY A 21 4.70 1.83 16.47
CA GLY A 21 4.07 0.89 17.38
C GLY A 21 3.28 1.58 18.50
N VAL A 22 3.91 2.56 19.18
CA VAL A 22 3.27 3.32 20.28
C VAL A 22 2.07 4.11 19.76
N CYS A 23 2.21 4.80 18.63
CA CYS A 23 1.08 5.54 18.03
C CYS A 23 -0.03 4.60 17.58
N GLY A 24 0.28 3.43 17.00
CA GLY A 24 -0.70 2.42 16.63
C GLY A 24 -1.46 1.88 17.84
N LEU A 25 -0.77 1.61 18.95
CA LEU A 25 -1.36 1.17 20.20
C LEU A 25 -2.23 2.26 20.83
N ALA A 26 -1.72 3.49 20.92
CA ALA A 26 -2.47 4.64 21.43
C ALA A 26 -3.73 4.90 20.59
N PHE A 27 -3.62 4.82 19.28
CA PHE A 27 -4.76 4.92 18.36
C PHE A 27 -5.80 3.82 18.65
N SER A 28 -5.36 2.58 18.82
CA SER A 28 -6.25 1.43 19.08
C SER A 28 -6.95 1.54 20.42
N LEU A 29 -6.26 2.01 21.46
CA LEU A 29 -6.80 2.09 22.83
C LEU A 29 -7.60 3.37 23.10
N ILE A 30 -7.33 4.47 22.40
CA ILE A 30 -7.96 5.76 22.66
C ILE A 30 -8.90 6.17 21.53
N VAL A 31 -8.36 6.23 20.29
CA VAL A 31 -9.13 6.77 19.16
C VAL A 31 -10.23 5.80 18.72
N CYS A 32 -9.97 4.49 18.73
CA CYS A 32 -10.96 3.51 18.33
C CYS A 32 -12.20 3.46 19.26
N PRO A 33 -12.08 3.42 20.60
CA PRO A 33 -13.23 3.53 21.50
C PRO A 33 -13.98 4.85 21.35
N LEU A 34 -13.29 5.99 21.31
CA LEU A 34 -13.92 7.30 21.09
C LEU A 34 -14.64 7.38 19.74
N ALA A 35 -14.06 6.78 18.69
CA ALA A 35 -14.68 6.69 17.39
C ALA A 35 -15.90 5.76 17.37
N SER A 36 -16.02 4.79 18.27
CA SER A 36 -17.17 3.87 18.33
C SER A 36 -18.47 4.58 18.74
N ILE A 37 -18.39 5.65 19.54
CA ILE A 37 -19.52 6.47 19.94
C ILE A 37 -19.89 7.58 18.95
N TRP A 38 -19.10 7.75 17.87
CA TRP A 38 -19.36 8.77 16.87
C TRP A 38 -20.57 8.42 16.00
N PRO A 39 -21.60 9.28 15.91
CA PRO A 39 -22.89 8.93 15.32
C PRO A 39 -22.86 8.75 13.79
N HIS A 40 -21.95 9.44 13.10
CA HIS A 40 -21.90 9.45 11.63
C HIS A 40 -20.71 8.67 11.09
N ARG A 41 -20.98 7.48 10.57
CA ARG A 41 -19.97 6.54 10.05
C ARG A 41 -19.04 7.15 9.00
N ASP A 42 -19.58 7.89 8.03
CA ASP A 42 -18.79 8.45 6.92
C ASP A 42 -17.85 9.59 7.36
N SER A 43 -18.31 10.46 8.24
CA SER A 43 -17.46 11.51 8.80
C SER A 43 -16.38 10.94 9.71
N LYS A 44 -16.72 9.92 10.50
CA LYS A 44 -15.76 9.17 11.32
C LYS A 44 -14.64 8.59 10.48
N GLN A 45 -14.95 7.80 9.45
CA GLN A 45 -13.94 7.19 8.60
C GLN A 45 -13.06 8.26 7.92
N ARG A 46 -13.66 9.34 7.41
CA ARG A 46 -12.89 10.45 6.79
C ARG A 46 -11.88 11.08 7.75
N ILE A 47 -12.27 11.34 8.99
CA ILE A 47 -11.38 11.92 10.00
C ILE A 47 -10.26 10.96 10.34
N ILE A 48 -10.58 9.69 10.58
CA ILE A 48 -9.61 8.65 10.93
C ILE A 48 -8.58 8.45 9.80
N VAL A 49 -9.04 8.31 8.55
CA VAL A 49 -8.15 8.17 7.40
C VAL A 49 -7.26 9.41 7.23
N ALA A 50 -7.80 10.62 7.48
CA ALA A 50 -7.01 11.84 7.42
C ALA A 50 -5.94 11.90 8.53
N ILE A 51 -6.24 11.44 9.75
CA ILE A 51 -5.27 11.34 10.85
C ILE A 51 -4.16 10.34 10.50
N ILE A 52 -4.54 9.16 10.00
CA ILE A 52 -3.57 8.13 9.57
C ILE A 52 -2.67 8.71 8.47
N HIS A 53 -3.26 9.33 7.44
CA HIS A 53 -2.50 9.94 6.35
C HIS A 53 -1.52 11.01 6.85
N ALA A 54 -1.97 11.91 7.73
CA ALA A 54 -1.11 12.96 8.31
C ALA A 54 0.05 12.34 9.12
N PHE A 55 -0.23 11.33 9.93
CA PHE A 55 0.78 10.63 10.72
C PHE A 55 1.82 9.93 9.84
N VAL A 56 1.41 9.09 8.87
CA VAL A 56 2.35 8.38 8.02
C VAL A 56 3.14 9.33 7.11
N ARG A 57 2.53 10.43 6.67
CA ARG A 57 3.21 11.49 5.91
C ARG A 57 4.29 12.18 6.75
N ALA A 58 3.99 12.49 8.00
CA ALA A 58 4.96 13.06 8.93
C ALA A 58 6.12 12.07 9.20
N LEU A 59 5.80 10.79 9.41
CA LEU A 59 6.78 9.73 9.62
C LEU A 59 7.73 9.59 8.42
N VAL A 60 7.19 9.51 7.21
CA VAL A 60 7.98 9.44 5.96
C VAL A 60 8.86 10.70 5.83
N ALA A 61 8.31 11.90 6.08
CA ALA A 61 9.08 13.14 6.02
C ALA A 61 10.23 13.18 7.05
N VAL A 62 10.01 12.65 8.25
CA VAL A 62 11.07 12.50 9.26
C VAL A 62 12.15 11.54 8.78
N LEU A 63 11.80 10.35 8.30
CA LEU A 63 12.76 9.36 7.80
C LEU A 63 13.64 9.92 6.67
N VAL A 64 13.05 10.73 5.78
CA VAL A 64 13.81 11.41 4.72
C VAL A 64 14.73 12.49 5.31
N ARG A 65 14.22 13.33 6.22
CA ARG A 65 15.01 14.43 6.81
C ARG A 65 16.19 13.96 7.65
N VAL A 66 16.02 12.85 8.38
CA VAL A 66 17.09 12.29 9.22
C VAL A 66 18.06 11.40 8.44
N GLY A 67 17.86 11.26 7.12
CA GLY A 67 18.78 10.55 6.23
C GLY A 67 18.69 9.02 6.30
N VAL A 68 17.59 8.46 6.84
CA VAL A 68 17.36 7.01 6.83
C VAL A 68 17.01 6.53 5.43
N MET A 69 16.20 7.31 4.70
CA MET A 69 15.82 7.00 3.32
C MET A 69 15.83 8.24 2.43
N LYS A 70 15.98 8.01 1.11
CA LYS A 70 15.63 8.96 0.06
C LYS A 70 14.33 8.52 -0.57
N LEU A 71 13.51 9.46 -1.04
CA LEU A 71 12.22 9.15 -1.65
C LEU A 71 12.05 9.96 -2.93
N ASP A 72 11.96 9.26 -4.06
CA ASP A 72 11.62 9.84 -5.36
C ASP A 72 10.23 9.33 -5.79
N VAL A 73 9.36 10.26 -6.19
CA VAL A 73 7.98 9.94 -6.57
C VAL A 73 7.65 10.58 -7.92
N HIS A 74 7.29 9.76 -8.88
CA HIS A 74 6.86 10.18 -10.21
C HIS A 74 5.38 9.82 -10.41
N GLY A 75 4.63 10.70 -11.10
CA GLY A 75 3.21 10.46 -11.39
C GLY A 75 2.25 10.60 -10.19
N ALA A 76 2.70 11.15 -9.05
CA ALA A 76 1.92 11.23 -7.81
C ALA A 76 0.58 11.99 -7.92
N ARG A 77 0.33 12.77 -8.98
CA ARG A 77 -0.93 13.51 -9.17
C ARG A 77 -2.15 12.59 -9.19
N ALA A 78 -2.00 11.37 -9.74
CA ALA A 78 -3.06 10.38 -9.81
C ALA A 78 -3.49 9.82 -8.44
N LEU A 79 -2.65 9.96 -7.41
CA LEU A 79 -2.92 9.55 -6.03
C LEU A 79 -3.53 10.66 -5.16
N ARG A 80 -3.57 11.90 -5.65
CA ARG A 80 -3.99 13.07 -4.85
C ARG A 80 -5.50 13.12 -4.64
N ARG A 81 -5.92 13.98 -3.71
CA ARG A 81 -7.33 14.16 -3.31
C ARG A 81 -8.23 14.67 -4.46
N ASP A 82 -7.65 15.39 -5.39
CA ASP A 82 -8.27 16.01 -6.57
C ASP A 82 -8.24 15.08 -7.80
N ALA A 83 -7.78 13.85 -7.66
CA ALA A 83 -7.96 12.85 -8.69
C ALA A 83 -9.45 12.65 -8.97
N PRO A 84 -9.88 12.62 -10.24
CA PRO A 84 -11.30 12.73 -10.62
C PRO A 84 -12.14 11.54 -10.14
N ARG A 85 -11.52 10.42 -9.80
CA ARG A 85 -12.21 9.21 -9.30
C ARG A 85 -11.33 8.43 -8.34
N ALA A 86 -11.96 7.70 -7.41
CA ALA A 86 -11.29 6.68 -6.63
C ALA A 86 -10.75 5.57 -7.57
N ALA A 87 -9.56 5.08 -7.27
CA ALA A 87 -8.87 4.08 -8.10
C ALA A 87 -8.47 2.86 -7.27
N ILE A 88 -8.12 1.80 -7.96
CA ILE A 88 -7.48 0.62 -7.36
C ILE A 88 -5.99 0.70 -7.65
N VAL A 89 -5.21 1.11 -6.66
CA VAL A 89 -3.74 1.09 -6.72
C VAL A 89 -3.29 -0.36 -6.63
N VAL A 90 -2.59 -0.82 -7.65
CA VAL A 90 -2.00 -2.16 -7.73
C VAL A 90 -0.50 -2.00 -7.79
N ALA A 91 0.21 -2.43 -6.76
CA ALA A 91 1.66 -2.26 -6.64
C ALA A 91 2.38 -3.58 -6.36
N ASN A 92 3.63 -3.71 -6.84
CA ASN A 92 4.55 -4.71 -6.33
C ASN A 92 4.97 -4.38 -4.90
N HIS A 93 5.47 -5.35 -4.15
CA HIS A 93 5.67 -5.22 -2.70
C HIS A 93 7.09 -5.64 -2.25
N PRO A 94 8.14 -4.90 -2.64
CA PRO A 94 9.52 -5.26 -2.27
C PRO A 94 9.80 -5.17 -0.78
N THR A 95 9.18 -4.23 -0.03
CA THR A 95 9.55 -3.91 1.35
C THR A 95 8.34 -3.73 2.27
N TRP A 96 8.56 -3.82 3.57
CA TRP A 96 7.49 -3.57 4.56
C TRP A 96 7.02 -2.10 4.56
N ILE A 97 7.91 -1.15 4.24
CA ILE A 97 7.60 0.28 4.28
C ILE A 97 6.72 0.75 3.11
N ASP A 98 6.54 -0.07 2.07
CA ASP A 98 5.79 0.30 0.86
C ASP A 98 4.37 0.79 1.17
N VAL A 99 3.67 0.09 2.06
CA VAL A 99 2.31 0.48 2.48
C VAL A 99 2.31 1.85 3.17
N VAL A 100 3.33 2.14 3.98
CA VAL A 100 3.46 3.43 4.69
C VAL A 100 3.71 4.56 3.69
N VAL A 101 4.58 4.31 2.70
CA VAL A 101 4.87 5.28 1.63
C VAL A 101 3.62 5.54 0.79
N LEU A 102 2.92 4.51 0.32
CA LEU A 102 1.69 4.69 -0.48
C LEU A 102 0.59 5.38 0.32
N LEU A 103 0.40 5.05 1.59
CA LEU A 103 -0.54 5.75 2.48
C LEU A 103 -0.17 7.24 2.65
N SER A 104 1.13 7.56 2.69
CA SER A 104 1.60 8.96 2.80
C SER A 104 1.35 9.78 1.54
N LEU A 105 1.21 9.13 0.39
CA LEU A 105 0.94 9.75 -0.91
C LEU A 105 -0.54 9.81 -1.25
N THR A 106 -1.38 8.99 -0.59
CA THR A 106 -2.80 8.79 -0.94
C THR A 106 -3.71 9.27 0.20
N PRO A 107 -4.23 10.50 0.17
CA PRO A 107 -4.98 11.10 1.29
C PRO A 107 -6.28 10.39 1.66
N ARG A 108 -6.90 9.67 0.73
CA ARG A 108 -8.16 8.92 0.94
C ARG A 108 -7.96 7.44 0.65
N ALA A 109 -6.94 6.86 1.28
CA ALA A 109 -6.60 5.46 1.08
C ALA A 109 -7.40 4.51 1.98
N CYS A 110 -7.78 3.38 1.42
CA CYS A 110 -8.22 2.19 2.13
C CYS A 110 -7.30 1.02 1.72
N CYS A 111 -6.68 0.37 2.69
CA CYS A 111 -5.75 -0.73 2.42
C CYS A 111 -6.43 -2.08 2.52
N VAL A 112 -5.96 -3.01 1.69
CA VAL A 112 -6.21 -4.43 1.90
C VAL A 112 -5.20 -4.97 2.89
N VAL A 113 -5.68 -5.60 3.95
CA VAL A 113 -4.85 -6.16 5.01
C VAL A 113 -5.06 -7.66 5.12
N LYS A 114 -3.95 -8.40 5.18
CA LYS A 114 -3.97 -9.86 5.35
C LYS A 114 -4.69 -10.22 6.66
N SER A 115 -5.56 -11.23 6.60
CA SER A 115 -6.37 -11.68 7.74
C SER A 115 -5.55 -11.95 9.00
N ALA A 116 -4.34 -12.51 8.87
CA ALA A 116 -3.42 -12.78 9.99
C ALA A 116 -3.01 -11.53 10.79
N HIS A 117 -3.13 -10.32 10.25
CA HIS A 117 -2.79 -9.09 10.97
C HIS A 117 -3.95 -8.50 11.76
N TRP A 118 -5.17 -9.00 11.58
CA TRP A 118 -6.37 -8.51 12.26
C TRP A 118 -6.41 -8.83 13.76
N SER A 119 -5.59 -9.77 14.23
CA SER A 119 -5.40 -10.07 15.66
C SER A 119 -4.24 -9.29 16.31
N ASN A 120 -3.50 -8.48 15.55
CA ASN A 120 -2.38 -7.71 16.08
C ASN A 120 -2.89 -6.50 16.89
N PRO A 121 -2.64 -6.42 18.21
CA PRO A 121 -3.18 -5.37 19.08
C PRO A 121 -2.70 -3.96 18.71
N PHE A 122 -1.53 -3.83 18.09
CA PHE A 122 -0.99 -2.53 17.66
C PHE A 122 -1.76 -1.91 16.49
N PHE A 123 -2.38 -2.73 15.64
CA PHE A 123 -3.00 -2.24 14.40
C PHE A 123 -4.49 -2.55 14.30
N TRP A 124 -5.00 -3.46 15.11
CA TRP A 124 -6.41 -3.89 15.08
C TRP A 124 -7.39 -2.71 15.13
N GLY A 125 -7.18 -1.78 16.09
CA GLY A 125 -8.04 -0.61 16.23
C GLY A 125 -7.95 0.33 15.02
N VAL A 126 -6.73 0.54 14.51
CA VAL A 126 -6.49 1.35 13.30
C VAL A 126 -7.24 0.77 12.11
N MET A 127 -7.08 -0.53 11.86
CA MET A 127 -7.70 -1.21 10.71
C MET A 127 -9.23 -1.17 10.76
N ARG A 128 -9.81 -1.40 11.95
CA ARG A 128 -11.27 -1.31 12.15
C ARG A 128 -11.80 0.10 11.99
N ALA A 129 -11.15 1.07 12.63
CA ALA A 129 -11.61 2.45 12.61
C ALA A 129 -11.48 3.10 11.22
N ALA A 130 -10.45 2.74 10.46
CA ALA A 130 -10.26 3.14 9.06
C ALA A 130 -11.13 2.34 8.07
N GLU A 131 -11.83 1.31 8.53
CA GLU A 131 -12.61 0.38 7.69
C GLU A 131 -11.77 -0.26 6.56
N TYR A 132 -10.54 -0.67 6.88
CA TYR A 132 -9.69 -1.39 5.96
C TYR A 132 -10.31 -2.75 5.60
N VAL A 133 -9.95 -3.28 4.45
CA VAL A 133 -10.58 -4.49 3.91
C VAL A 133 -9.73 -5.72 4.20
N SER A 134 -10.36 -6.76 4.77
CA SER A 134 -9.71 -8.06 5.00
C SER A 134 -9.76 -8.93 3.74
N ASN A 135 -8.71 -9.70 3.50
CA ASN A 135 -8.67 -10.69 2.42
C ASN A 135 -9.06 -12.12 2.89
N ALA A 136 -9.70 -12.26 4.04
CA ALA A 136 -10.07 -13.57 4.60
C ALA A 136 -11.10 -14.33 3.73
N ASN A 137 -12.10 -13.61 3.24
CA ASN A 137 -13.18 -14.15 2.40
C ASN A 137 -13.15 -13.45 1.03
N PRO A 138 -12.95 -14.18 -0.09
CA PRO A 138 -12.82 -13.57 -1.41
C PRO A 138 -14.06 -12.79 -1.87
N VAL A 139 -15.28 -13.23 -1.53
CA VAL A 139 -16.52 -12.54 -1.91
C VAL A 139 -16.68 -11.25 -1.12
N GLU A 140 -16.59 -11.33 0.21
CA GLU A 140 -16.67 -10.17 1.09
C GLU A 140 -15.57 -9.13 0.78
N PHE A 141 -14.38 -9.59 0.40
CA PHE A 141 -13.27 -8.75 -0.02
C PHE A 141 -13.63 -7.87 -1.21
N VAL A 142 -14.17 -8.46 -2.28
CA VAL A 142 -14.55 -7.73 -3.51
C VAL A 142 -15.68 -6.75 -3.22
N GLU A 143 -16.73 -7.18 -2.51
CA GLU A 143 -17.85 -6.33 -2.14
C GLU A 143 -17.45 -5.17 -1.22
N ALA A 144 -16.63 -5.45 -0.19
CA ALA A 144 -16.15 -4.42 0.73
C ALA A 144 -15.29 -3.38 0.00
N GLY A 145 -14.41 -3.82 -0.89
CA GLY A 145 -13.61 -2.93 -1.72
C GLY A 145 -14.45 -2.07 -2.66
N ALA A 146 -15.43 -2.67 -3.34
CA ALA A 146 -16.36 -1.93 -4.21
C ALA A 146 -17.15 -0.87 -3.42
N ARG A 147 -17.59 -1.18 -2.20
CA ARG A 147 -18.23 -0.21 -1.31
C ARG A 147 -17.30 0.96 -0.94
N GLN A 148 -16.01 0.70 -0.65
CA GLN A 148 -15.05 1.76 -0.36
C GLN A 148 -14.77 2.66 -1.57
N LEU A 149 -14.65 2.06 -2.76
CA LEU A 149 -14.50 2.80 -4.01
C LEU A 149 -15.71 3.72 -4.29
N ALA A 150 -16.94 3.22 -4.08
CA ALA A 150 -18.17 4.00 -4.23
C ALA A 150 -18.25 5.18 -3.24
N ARG A 151 -17.61 5.06 -2.05
CA ARG A 151 -17.49 6.13 -1.06
C ARG A 151 -16.33 7.10 -1.35
N GLY A 152 -15.61 6.91 -2.46
CA GLY A 152 -14.52 7.76 -2.92
C GLY A 152 -13.18 7.49 -2.23
N TYR A 153 -12.96 6.28 -1.69
CA TYR A 153 -11.66 5.85 -1.17
C TYR A 153 -10.87 5.10 -2.25
N THR A 154 -9.60 5.41 -2.38
CA THR A 154 -8.67 4.68 -3.24
C THR A 154 -8.22 3.40 -2.52
N MET A 155 -8.38 2.26 -3.19
CA MET A 155 -7.95 0.98 -2.66
C MET A 155 -6.47 0.77 -2.93
N ILE A 156 -5.66 0.46 -1.89
CA ILE A 156 -4.25 0.05 -2.06
C ILE A 156 -4.17 -1.47 -1.91
N ILE A 157 -3.70 -2.13 -2.95
CA ILE A 157 -3.65 -3.58 -3.06
C ILE A 157 -2.26 -4.01 -3.51
N PHE A 158 -1.66 -4.92 -2.74
CA PHE A 158 -0.47 -5.66 -3.14
C PHE A 158 -0.91 -7.07 -3.55
N PRO A 159 -1.10 -7.34 -4.84
CA PRO A 159 -1.75 -8.57 -5.30
C PRO A 159 -0.91 -9.83 -5.08
N GLU A 160 0.37 -9.67 -4.77
CA GLU A 160 1.26 -10.75 -4.35
C GLU A 160 0.85 -11.39 -3.01
N GLY A 161 0.07 -10.68 -2.17
CA GLY A 161 -0.36 -11.15 -0.85
C GLY A 161 0.74 -11.27 0.20
N THR A 162 1.98 -11.03 -0.18
CA THR A 162 3.18 -11.01 0.67
C THR A 162 4.25 -10.13 0.00
N ARG A 163 5.35 -9.82 0.70
CA ARG A 163 6.49 -9.13 0.09
C ARG A 163 7.11 -9.97 -1.01
N SER A 164 7.54 -9.30 -2.09
CA SER A 164 8.22 -9.93 -3.23
C SER A 164 9.39 -10.79 -2.77
N PRO A 165 9.64 -11.95 -3.42
CA PRO A 165 10.65 -12.89 -2.94
C PRO A 165 12.07 -12.37 -3.07
N THR A 166 12.34 -11.57 -4.10
CA THR A 166 13.62 -10.89 -4.35
C THR A 166 13.36 -9.55 -5.06
N ARG A 167 14.41 -8.71 -5.17
CA ARG A 167 14.34 -7.46 -5.92
C ARG A 167 13.96 -7.67 -7.40
N ASN A 168 14.33 -8.79 -7.99
CA ASN A 168 14.14 -9.07 -9.43
C ASN A 168 12.97 -10.00 -9.73
N ARG A 169 12.10 -10.29 -8.77
CA ARG A 169 11.00 -11.24 -8.96
C ARG A 169 9.79 -10.88 -8.08
N MET A 170 8.62 -10.96 -8.68
CA MET A 170 7.33 -10.89 -7.97
C MET A 170 6.74 -12.28 -7.77
N HIS A 171 5.82 -12.41 -6.80
CA HIS A 171 4.88 -13.52 -6.76
C HIS A 171 3.77 -13.31 -7.78
N ALA A 172 3.14 -14.42 -8.22
CA ALA A 172 1.97 -14.35 -9.09
C ALA A 172 0.83 -13.54 -8.43
N PHE A 173 0.14 -12.74 -9.21
CA PHE A 173 -0.90 -11.86 -8.72
C PHE A 173 -2.21 -12.61 -8.42
N SER A 174 -2.82 -12.30 -7.29
CA SER A 174 -4.17 -12.73 -6.94
C SER A 174 -5.20 -11.94 -7.74
N ARG A 175 -6.33 -12.57 -8.09
CA ARG A 175 -7.36 -12.00 -8.98
C ARG A 175 -8.32 -11.03 -8.29
N GLY A 176 -8.21 -10.86 -6.98
CA GLY A 176 -9.19 -10.11 -6.19
C GLY A 176 -9.36 -8.65 -6.64
N PHE A 177 -8.27 -7.96 -6.97
CA PHE A 177 -8.33 -6.59 -7.48
C PHE A 177 -9.03 -6.50 -8.84
N ALA A 178 -8.85 -7.50 -9.71
CA ALA A 178 -9.47 -7.54 -11.02
C ALA A 178 -10.99 -7.74 -10.92
N HIS A 179 -11.46 -8.65 -10.06
CA HIS A 179 -12.90 -8.78 -9.76
C HIS A 179 -13.48 -7.46 -9.21
N MET A 180 -12.76 -6.79 -8.30
CA MET A 180 -13.17 -5.51 -7.75
C MET A 180 -13.26 -4.42 -8.83
N ALA A 181 -12.27 -4.36 -9.75
CA ALA A 181 -12.26 -3.41 -10.86
C ALA A 181 -13.42 -3.64 -11.84
N LEU A 182 -13.66 -4.89 -12.23
CA LEU A 182 -14.77 -5.27 -13.11
C LEU A 182 -16.13 -4.95 -12.48
N GLN A 183 -16.30 -5.19 -11.18
CA GLN A 183 -17.55 -4.92 -10.48
C GLN A 183 -17.80 -3.42 -10.25
N SER A 184 -16.77 -2.65 -9.90
CA SER A 184 -16.91 -1.24 -9.54
C SER A 184 -16.77 -0.28 -10.71
N GLY A 185 -16.18 -0.72 -11.83
CA GLY A 185 -15.77 0.14 -12.93
C GLY A 185 -14.66 1.13 -12.58
N ALA A 186 -14.03 0.98 -11.40
CA ALA A 186 -12.93 1.84 -10.98
C ALA A 186 -11.67 1.58 -11.81
N PRO A 187 -10.90 2.62 -12.17
CA PRO A 187 -9.64 2.46 -12.87
C PRO A 187 -8.62 1.75 -12.00
N ILE A 188 -7.79 0.93 -12.62
CA ILE A 188 -6.62 0.30 -12.02
C ILE A 188 -5.45 1.25 -12.24
N LEU A 189 -4.76 1.62 -11.16
CA LEU A 189 -3.59 2.48 -11.17
C LEU A 189 -2.35 1.64 -10.82
N PRO A 190 -1.57 1.19 -11.82
CA PRO A 190 -0.37 0.43 -11.55
C PRO A 190 0.70 1.31 -10.94
N VAL A 191 1.37 0.81 -9.91
CA VAL A 191 2.45 1.53 -9.22
C VAL A 191 3.66 0.61 -9.10
N LEU A 192 4.80 1.13 -9.53
CA LEU A 192 6.09 0.44 -9.40
C LEU A 192 6.79 0.94 -8.16
N MET A 193 7.29 0.02 -7.36
CA MET A 193 8.07 0.32 -6.17
C MET A 193 9.42 -0.38 -6.23
N ASP A 194 10.49 0.36 -5.96
CA ASP A 194 11.84 -0.17 -5.82
C ASP A 194 12.53 0.40 -4.59
N CYS A 195 13.45 -0.37 -4.02
CA CYS A 195 14.24 0.00 -2.84
C CYS A 195 15.70 -0.42 -3.04
N ASP A 196 16.59 0.56 -3.15
CA ASP A 196 18.03 0.34 -3.36
C ASP A 196 18.90 1.12 -2.36
N PRO A 197 19.78 0.48 -1.60
CA PRO A 197 19.88 -0.97 -1.40
C PRO A 197 18.64 -1.55 -0.72
N PRO A 198 18.37 -2.86 -0.86
CA PRO A 198 17.22 -3.50 -0.24
C PRO A 198 17.17 -3.25 1.27
N ALA A 199 16.01 -2.84 1.78
CA ALA A 199 15.75 -2.63 3.19
C ALA A 199 14.37 -3.20 3.55
N PHE A 200 14.24 -3.77 4.74
CA PHE A 200 12.98 -4.32 5.24
C PHE A 200 12.30 -5.33 4.32
N THR A 201 13.09 -6.09 3.56
CA THR A 201 12.60 -7.21 2.74
C THR A 201 12.11 -8.35 3.64
N LYS A 202 11.52 -9.40 3.02
CA LYS A 202 10.91 -10.51 3.78
C LYS A 202 11.86 -11.20 4.74
N ASP A 203 13.13 -11.33 4.35
CA ASP A 203 14.15 -12.09 5.10
C ASP A 203 15.00 -11.19 6.03
N MET A 204 14.79 -9.86 5.99
CA MET A 204 15.49 -8.90 6.85
C MET A 204 14.70 -8.63 8.13
N ARG A 205 15.45 -8.50 9.24
CA ARG A 205 14.91 -8.03 10.52
C ARG A 205 14.84 -6.48 10.49
N TRP A 206 14.08 -5.89 11.38
CA TRP A 206 13.93 -4.43 11.46
C TRP A 206 15.25 -3.66 11.70
N HIS A 207 16.24 -4.32 12.33
CA HIS A 207 17.56 -3.76 12.61
C HIS A 207 18.64 -4.10 11.57
N ASP A 208 18.31 -4.93 10.58
CA ASP A 208 19.20 -5.24 9.45
C ASP A 208 19.10 -4.12 8.42
N ILE A 209 19.62 -2.93 8.78
CA ILE A 209 19.59 -1.78 7.88
C ILE A 209 20.79 -1.82 6.94
N PRO A 210 20.65 -1.31 5.71
CA PRO A 210 21.77 -1.22 4.76
C PRO A 210 22.85 -0.23 5.21
N GLU A 211 24.07 -0.38 4.69
CA GLU A 211 25.22 0.47 5.05
C GLU A 211 25.07 1.93 4.60
N ARG A 212 24.22 2.21 3.63
CA ARG A 212 23.84 3.56 3.18
C ARG A 212 22.35 3.77 3.29
N ALA A 213 21.91 5.03 3.27
CA ALA A 213 20.48 5.36 3.18
C ALA A 213 19.88 4.64 1.97
N PHE A 214 18.74 3.95 2.18
CA PHE A 214 18.06 3.32 1.07
C PHE A 214 17.26 4.36 0.28
N HIS A 215 17.17 4.12 -1.02
CA HIS A 215 16.44 4.97 -1.95
C HIS A 215 15.14 4.25 -2.35
N MET A 216 14.02 4.80 -1.94
CA MET A 216 12.70 4.35 -2.32
C MET A 216 12.27 5.11 -3.56
N GLN A 217 11.96 4.41 -4.63
CA GLN A 217 11.41 4.96 -5.86
C GLN A 217 9.98 4.49 -6.05
N VAL A 218 9.09 5.43 -6.35
CA VAL A 218 7.67 5.19 -6.59
C VAL A 218 7.29 5.79 -7.93
N ASN A 219 6.93 4.95 -8.89
CA ASN A 219 6.49 5.38 -10.21
C ASN A 219 5.02 5.00 -10.41
N VAL A 220 4.15 6.00 -10.46
CA VAL A 220 2.73 5.84 -10.72
C VAL A 220 2.50 5.90 -12.23
N LEU A 221 2.00 4.81 -12.80
CA LEU A 221 1.76 4.68 -14.24
C LEU A 221 0.37 5.23 -14.60
N GLU A 222 0.09 5.30 -15.89
CA GLU A 222 -1.23 5.71 -16.38
C GLU A 222 -2.31 4.72 -15.95
N PRO A 223 -3.52 5.20 -15.63
CA PRO A 223 -4.62 4.35 -15.21
C PRO A 223 -5.11 3.47 -16.37
N LEU A 224 -5.42 2.22 -16.06
CA LEU A 224 -5.97 1.24 -17.00
C LEU A 224 -7.39 0.87 -16.58
N ARG A 225 -8.25 0.58 -17.55
CA ARG A 225 -9.62 0.14 -17.29
C ARG A 225 -9.76 -1.35 -17.51
N ALA A 226 -10.41 -2.04 -16.57
CA ALA A 226 -10.60 -3.48 -16.63
C ALA A 226 -11.47 -3.92 -17.81
N ASP A 227 -12.47 -3.09 -18.19
CA ASP A 227 -13.36 -3.31 -19.33
C ASP A 227 -12.71 -3.09 -20.69
N GLU A 228 -11.53 -2.48 -20.74
CA GLU A 228 -10.70 -2.34 -21.95
C GLU A 228 -9.69 -3.50 -22.09
N LEU A 229 -9.38 -4.18 -20.99
CA LEU A 229 -8.42 -5.28 -20.94
C LEU A 229 -9.05 -6.65 -21.18
N ALA A 230 -10.33 -6.83 -20.84
CA ALA A 230 -11.09 -8.07 -21.02
C ALA A 230 -12.11 -7.93 -22.15
N ALA A 231 -12.40 -9.01 -22.85
CA ALA A 231 -13.45 -9.02 -23.86
C ALA A 231 -14.85 -9.00 -23.21
N ARG A 232 -15.82 -8.36 -23.90
CA ARG A 232 -17.16 -8.15 -23.35
C ARG A 232 -17.99 -9.45 -23.17
N ASP A 233 -17.64 -10.49 -23.89
CA ASP A 233 -18.28 -11.80 -23.89
C ASP A 233 -17.61 -12.81 -22.95
N GLU A 234 -16.52 -12.43 -22.29
CA GLU A 234 -15.85 -13.28 -21.33
C GLU A 234 -16.71 -13.49 -20.06
N THR A 235 -16.67 -14.71 -19.52
CA THR A 235 -17.24 -14.96 -18.19
C THR A 235 -16.50 -14.13 -17.11
N PRO A 236 -17.15 -13.76 -16.00
CA PRO A 236 -16.50 -12.95 -14.95
C PRO A 236 -15.18 -13.53 -14.42
N ALA A 237 -15.09 -14.86 -14.37
CA ALA A 237 -13.87 -15.54 -13.91
C ALA A 237 -12.74 -15.47 -14.94
N LEU A 238 -13.05 -15.56 -16.24
CA LEU A 238 -12.09 -15.43 -17.34
C LEU A 238 -11.66 -13.98 -17.47
N ALA A 239 -12.58 -13.03 -17.48
CA ALA A 239 -12.28 -11.59 -17.52
C ALA A 239 -11.34 -11.18 -16.38
N ALA A 240 -11.59 -11.62 -15.14
CA ALA A 240 -10.69 -11.34 -14.02
C ALA A 240 -9.30 -11.97 -14.20
N ARG A 241 -9.20 -13.15 -14.81
CA ARG A 241 -7.91 -13.76 -15.16
C ARG A 241 -7.18 -12.95 -16.21
N THR A 242 -7.86 -12.56 -17.28
CA THR A 242 -7.31 -11.74 -18.39
C THR A 242 -6.78 -10.41 -17.84
N VAL A 243 -7.59 -9.68 -17.08
CA VAL A 243 -7.17 -8.42 -16.43
C VAL A 243 -5.96 -8.62 -15.51
N THR A 244 -5.97 -9.68 -14.69
CA THR A 244 -4.85 -9.95 -13.78
C THR A 244 -3.55 -10.19 -14.53
N SER A 245 -3.58 -11.04 -15.56
CA SER A 245 -2.41 -11.36 -16.38
C SER A 245 -1.90 -10.13 -17.14
N ALA A 246 -2.80 -9.30 -17.65
CA ALA A 246 -2.45 -8.06 -18.36
C ALA A 246 -1.75 -7.06 -17.42
N ILE A 247 -2.29 -6.84 -16.21
CA ILE A 247 -1.70 -5.93 -15.21
C ILE A 247 -0.36 -6.45 -14.70
N GLU A 248 -0.24 -7.76 -14.42
CA GLU A 248 1.01 -8.39 -13.98
C GLU A 248 2.10 -8.24 -15.05
N ALA A 249 1.79 -8.52 -16.32
CA ALA A 249 2.70 -8.34 -17.43
C ALA A 249 3.09 -6.87 -17.65
N HIS A 250 2.12 -5.94 -17.50
CA HIS A 250 2.34 -4.50 -17.59
C HIS A 250 3.31 -4.01 -16.53
N ILE A 251 3.09 -4.35 -15.26
CA ILE A 251 3.98 -4.00 -14.15
C ILE A 251 5.36 -4.61 -14.34
N THR A 252 5.45 -5.90 -14.70
CA THR A 252 6.73 -6.59 -14.92
C THR A 252 7.55 -5.91 -16.01
N ARG A 253 6.94 -5.59 -17.15
CA ARG A 253 7.61 -4.90 -18.25
C ARG A 253 8.20 -3.57 -17.78
N HIS A 254 7.39 -2.73 -17.12
CA HIS A 254 7.87 -1.44 -16.66
C HIS A 254 8.93 -1.54 -15.55
N LEU A 255 8.88 -2.56 -14.68
CA LEU A 255 9.95 -2.81 -13.71
C LEU A 255 11.30 -3.10 -14.40
N ILE A 256 11.26 -3.77 -15.57
CA ILE A 256 12.44 -4.00 -16.41
C ILE A 256 12.86 -2.71 -17.13
N ASP A 257 11.92 -1.99 -17.75
CA ASP A 257 12.17 -0.76 -18.50
C ASP A 257 12.77 0.35 -17.61
N TYR A 258 12.35 0.43 -16.34
CA TYR A 258 12.90 1.36 -15.35
C TYR A 258 14.22 0.86 -14.71
N GLY A 259 14.67 -0.34 -15.06
CA GLY A 259 15.90 -0.94 -14.53
C GLY A 259 15.79 -1.42 -13.09
N PHE A 260 14.57 -1.57 -12.55
CA PHE A 260 14.32 -2.13 -11.23
C PHE A 260 14.49 -3.64 -11.21
N PHE A 261 14.14 -4.30 -12.31
CA PHE A 261 14.43 -5.71 -12.57
C PHE A 261 15.53 -5.85 -13.59
N LYS A 262 16.40 -6.83 -13.40
CA LYS A 262 17.35 -7.23 -14.44
C LYS A 262 16.59 -8.05 -15.49
N ALA A 263 16.82 -7.72 -16.75
CA ALA A 263 16.29 -8.47 -17.89
C ALA A 263 16.85 -9.91 -17.91
#